data_044176781a8e507874c52312490243a0
#
_entry.id   044176781a8e507874c52312490243a0
#
_cell.length_a   1.000
_cell.length_b   1.000
_cell.length_c   1.000
_cell.angle_alpha   90.00
_cell.angle_beta   90.00
_cell.angle_gamma   90.00
#
_symmetry.space_group_name_H-M   'P 1'
#
loop_
_entity.id
_entity.type
_entity.pdbx_description
1 polymer ?
#
loop_
_entity_poly.entity_id
_entity_poly.type
_entity_poly.pdbx_seq_one_letter_code
_entity_poly.pdbx_strand_id
1 'polypeptide(L)'
;MMAKKIFYITSEMEPFASTSSLSDYSSSVPLNLQSKGNDVRCLMPKYGFISERKYILREVIRLKEIPLNFDNSELMCSAKSAFLPKSRLQVYFLEEKEFFGELNNLLYKSKNGRFLTNNNKRFAFYCLAAIKMLPNLFWYPNIIICNGWTAALIPLLLNILSKDNKEFAKIKSIYLTNSLNKEVVFDSKNIGLQDETISSIKSLDLNQVGCMFADKTIIVNGEKNKISSKLMKLKIFKDSKKCSIVNLKGSEEIDYSPLFNAIDSAIKVI
;
A
#
# COMPACT_ATOMS: atom_id res chain seq x y z
N MET A 1 -23.91 8.75 -4.54
CA MET A 1 -23.35 7.52 -3.93
C MET A 1 -23.16 7.77 -2.44
N MET A 2 -23.40 6.77 -1.58
CA MET A 2 -23.02 6.92 -0.16
C MET A 2 -21.52 7.08 -0.01
N ALA A 3 -21.09 7.97 0.88
CA ALA A 3 -19.69 8.17 1.22
C ALA A 3 -19.06 6.85 1.70
N LYS A 4 -17.93 6.46 1.10
CA LYS A 4 -17.19 5.26 1.50
C LYS A 4 -16.00 5.64 2.38
N LYS A 5 -15.66 4.76 3.32
CA LYS A 5 -14.41 4.81 4.08
C LYS A 5 -13.32 4.14 3.26
N ILE A 6 -12.29 4.88 2.90
CA ILE A 6 -11.21 4.40 2.04
C ILE A 6 -9.86 4.53 2.77
N PHE A 7 -9.12 3.43 2.87
CA PHE A 7 -7.77 3.44 3.42
C PHE A 7 -6.76 3.29 2.29
N TYR A 8 -6.00 4.34 2.03
CA TYR A 8 -4.99 4.37 0.98
C TYR A 8 -3.62 4.07 1.58
N ILE A 9 -3.04 2.95 1.21
CA ILE A 9 -1.78 2.45 1.76
C ILE A 9 -0.69 2.52 0.71
N THR A 10 0.38 3.25 1.00
CA THR A 10 1.49 3.50 0.10
C THR A 10 2.81 3.59 0.87
N SER A 11 3.92 3.36 0.20
CA SER A 11 5.25 3.58 0.79
C SER A 11 5.84 4.94 0.48
N GLU A 12 5.27 5.68 -0.48
CA GLU A 12 5.71 7.02 -0.84
C GLU A 12 4.51 7.93 -1.05
N MET A 13 4.65 9.17 -0.63
CA MET A 13 3.67 10.23 -0.84
C MET A 13 4.37 11.58 -0.75
N GLU A 14 4.27 12.39 -1.79
CA GLU A 14 4.76 13.75 -1.77
C GLU A 14 3.94 14.62 -0.81
N PRO A 15 4.56 15.53 -0.02
CA PRO A 15 5.98 15.89 0.02
C PRO A 15 6.79 15.13 1.09
N PHE A 16 6.29 14.05 1.66
CA PHE A 16 6.93 13.34 2.77
C PHE A 16 8.08 12.44 2.30
N ALA A 17 7.85 11.68 1.23
CA ALA A 17 8.84 10.80 0.60
C ALA A 17 8.54 10.66 -0.89
N SER A 18 9.54 10.86 -1.73
CA SER A 18 9.41 10.79 -3.19
C SER A 18 10.71 10.30 -3.80
N THR A 19 10.72 9.05 -4.27
CA THR A 19 11.87 8.44 -4.95
C THR A 19 11.50 7.75 -6.26
N SER A 20 10.20 7.63 -6.53
CA SER A 20 9.69 6.97 -7.74
C SER A 20 8.38 7.61 -8.20
N SER A 21 7.94 7.26 -9.41
CA SER A 21 6.64 7.68 -9.95
C SER A 21 5.43 7.23 -9.11
N LEU A 22 5.64 6.38 -8.11
CA LEU A 22 4.60 6.00 -7.16
C LEU A 22 4.16 7.19 -6.31
N SER A 23 5.10 8.06 -5.92
CA SER A 23 4.83 9.25 -5.11
C SER A 23 3.99 10.28 -5.85
N ASP A 24 4.14 10.35 -7.20
CA ASP A 24 3.54 11.39 -8.03
C ASP A 24 2.01 11.41 -7.92
N TYR A 25 1.37 10.25 -7.92
CA TYR A 25 -0.09 10.16 -7.78
C TYR A 25 -0.57 9.74 -6.39
N SER A 26 0.36 9.40 -5.48
CA SER A 26 0.00 8.96 -4.12
C SER A 26 -0.65 10.05 -3.26
N SER A 27 -0.43 11.32 -3.57
CA SER A 27 -1.16 12.43 -2.95
C SER A 27 -2.42 12.79 -3.74
N SER A 28 -2.35 12.79 -5.06
CA SER A 28 -3.44 13.22 -5.95
C SER A 28 -4.65 12.27 -5.90
N VAL A 29 -4.42 10.95 -5.88
CA VAL A 29 -5.49 9.95 -5.81
C VAL A 29 -6.34 10.08 -4.55
N PRO A 30 -5.79 10.06 -3.32
CA PRO A 30 -6.63 10.20 -2.13
C PRO A 30 -7.29 11.57 -2.00
N LEU A 31 -6.67 12.66 -2.49
CA LEU A 31 -7.31 13.98 -2.55
C LEU A 31 -8.51 13.98 -3.49
N ASN A 32 -8.39 13.37 -4.67
CA ASN A 32 -9.51 13.23 -5.61
C ASN A 32 -10.66 12.40 -5.01
N LEU A 33 -10.35 11.31 -4.31
CA LEU A 33 -11.36 10.49 -3.64
C LEU A 33 -12.04 11.26 -2.50
N GLN A 34 -11.30 12.05 -1.73
CA GLN A 34 -11.84 12.88 -0.65
C GLN A 34 -12.73 14.01 -1.21
N SER A 35 -12.35 14.64 -2.31
CA SER A 35 -13.16 15.71 -2.95
C SER A 35 -14.53 15.20 -3.43
N LYS A 36 -14.67 13.89 -3.65
CA LYS A 36 -15.93 13.22 -4.00
C LYS A 36 -16.77 12.85 -2.77
N GLY A 37 -16.39 13.32 -1.57
CA GLY A 37 -17.14 13.11 -0.34
C GLY A 37 -16.84 11.80 0.40
N ASN A 38 -15.79 11.05 0.03
CA ASN A 38 -15.38 9.88 0.77
C ASN A 38 -14.57 10.25 2.05
N ASP A 39 -14.69 9.43 3.10
CA ASP A 39 -13.81 9.48 4.28
C ASP A 39 -12.51 8.74 3.93
N VAL A 40 -11.49 9.49 3.53
CA VAL A 40 -10.21 8.94 3.06
C VAL A 40 -9.14 9.17 4.12
N ARG A 41 -8.43 8.09 4.46
CA ARG A 41 -7.25 8.12 5.31
C ARG A 41 -6.10 7.43 4.59
N CYS A 42 -4.89 7.90 4.83
CA CYS A 42 -3.68 7.33 4.22
C CYS A 42 -2.77 6.72 5.29
N LEU A 43 -1.95 5.76 4.87
CA LEU A 43 -0.87 5.20 5.67
C LEU A 43 0.40 5.12 4.85
N MET A 44 1.52 5.52 5.45
CA MET A 44 2.86 5.33 4.91
C MET A 44 3.86 5.03 6.04
N PRO A 45 5.03 4.45 5.75
CA PRO A 45 6.08 4.30 6.76
C PRO A 45 6.60 5.66 7.22
N LYS A 46 6.91 5.78 8.51
CA LYS A 46 7.63 6.91 9.10
C LYS A 46 9.12 6.72 8.87
N TYR A 47 9.62 7.19 7.74
CA TYR A 47 11.06 7.19 7.49
C TYR A 47 11.79 8.19 8.38
N GLY A 48 13.00 7.84 8.79
CA GLY A 48 13.79 8.65 9.72
C GLY A 48 14.05 10.10 9.27
N PHE A 49 14.12 10.32 7.95
CA PHE A 49 14.31 11.65 7.38
C PHE A 49 13.03 12.53 7.35
N ILE A 50 11.84 11.96 7.61
CA ILE A 50 10.59 12.73 7.66
C ILE A 50 10.59 13.57 8.93
N SER A 51 10.67 14.88 8.78
CA SER A 51 10.74 15.82 9.91
C SER A 51 9.37 15.93 10.60
N GLU A 52 9.32 15.52 11.87
CA GLU A 52 8.12 15.61 12.70
C GLU A 52 7.72 17.08 12.95
N ARG A 53 8.70 17.94 13.16
CA ARG A 53 8.47 19.37 13.38
C ARG A 53 7.93 20.06 12.12
N LYS A 54 8.52 19.78 10.94
CA LYS A 54 8.10 20.40 9.68
C LYS A 54 6.66 20.04 9.32
N TYR A 55 6.26 18.80 9.53
CA TYR A 55 4.95 18.29 9.15
C TYR A 55 3.97 18.19 10.32
N ILE A 56 4.38 18.62 11.52
CA ILE A 56 3.53 18.64 12.73
C ILE A 56 2.95 17.26 13.01
N LEU A 57 3.80 16.23 13.01
CA LEU A 57 3.38 14.86 13.33
C LEU A 57 2.95 14.79 14.80
N ARG A 58 1.76 14.27 15.04
CA ARG A 58 1.18 14.10 16.36
C ARG A 58 1.01 12.61 16.69
N GLU A 59 1.29 12.26 17.92
CA GLU A 59 1.02 10.91 18.42
C GLU A 59 -0.47 10.61 18.35
N VAL A 60 -0.77 9.37 17.98
CA VAL A 60 -2.12 8.82 18.03
C VAL A 60 -2.16 7.80 19.17
N ILE A 61 -2.66 8.21 20.33
CA ILE A 61 -2.61 7.41 21.58
C ILE A 61 -3.07 5.97 21.38
N ARG A 62 -4.13 5.77 20.60
CA ARG A 62 -4.69 4.44 20.29
C ARG A 62 -3.79 3.58 19.41
N LEU A 63 -2.80 4.17 18.75
CA LEU A 63 -1.88 3.51 17.85
C LEU A 63 -0.45 3.50 18.43
N LYS A 64 -0.33 3.59 19.74
CA LYS A 64 0.94 3.51 20.44
C LYS A 64 1.20 2.09 20.90
N GLU A 65 2.41 1.58 20.64
CA GLU A 65 2.90 0.31 21.14
C GLU A 65 1.95 -0.88 20.88
N ILE A 66 1.52 -1.02 19.62
CA ILE A 66 0.68 -2.14 19.20
C ILE A 66 1.58 -3.38 19.06
N PRO A 67 1.32 -4.47 19.79
CA PRO A 67 2.11 -5.69 19.70
C PRO A 67 1.81 -6.43 18.40
N LEU A 68 2.86 -6.92 17.76
CA LEU A 68 2.82 -7.60 16.48
C LEU A 68 3.72 -8.82 16.50
N ASN A 69 3.15 -10.02 16.37
CA ASN A 69 3.94 -11.22 16.16
C ASN A 69 4.47 -11.26 14.73
N PHE A 70 5.78 -11.15 14.57
CA PHE A 70 6.43 -11.07 13.29
C PHE A 70 7.79 -11.77 13.33
N ASP A 71 8.07 -12.65 12.38
CA ASP A 71 9.33 -13.39 12.27
C ASP A 71 9.76 -14.07 13.59
N ASN A 72 8.80 -14.77 14.24
CA ASN A 72 8.97 -15.46 15.54
C ASN A 72 9.35 -14.55 16.71
N SER A 73 9.13 -13.25 16.60
CA SER A 73 9.38 -12.26 17.65
C SER A 73 8.16 -11.39 17.84
N GLU A 74 7.98 -10.86 19.05
CA GLU A 74 7.01 -9.81 19.29
C GLU A 74 7.69 -8.45 19.07
N LEU A 75 7.21 -7.71 18.07
CA LEU A 75 7.64 -6.34 17.78
C LEU A 75 6.55 -5.36 18.14
N MET A 76 6.93 -4.15 18.49
CA MET A 76 5.98 -3.06 18.75
C MET A 76 5.96 -2.10 17.58
N CYS A 77 4.78 -1.77 17.11
CA CYS A 77 4.64 -0.67 16.16
C CYS A 77 3.75 0.44 16.74
N SER A 78 4.01 1.66 16.30
CA SER A 78 3.21 2.83 16.64
C SER A 78 2.86 3.59 15.38
N ALA A 79 1.93 4.53 15.47
CA ALA A 79 1.74 5.47 14.38
C ALA A 79 1.49 6.88 14.88
N LYS A 80 2.10 7.83 14.18
CA LYS A 80 1.78 9.26 14.27
C LYS A 80 0.85 9.65 13.14
N SER A 81 0.25 10.83 13.23
CA SER A 81 -0.56 11.36 12.15
C SER A 81 -0.26 12.83 11.88
N ALA A 82 -0.44 13.23 10.63
CA ALA A 82 -0.47 14.62 10.20
C ALA A 82 -1.49 14.79 9.07
N PHE A 83 -1.77 16.03 8.72
CA PHE A 83 -2.48 16.32 7.49
C PHE A 83 -1.50 16.48 6.33
N LEU A 84 -1.90 16.02 5.15
CA LEU A 84 -1.18 16.37 3.93
C LEU A 84 -1.21 17.91 3.80
N PRO A 85 -0.04 18.57 3.57
CA PRO A 85 0.03 20.02 3.48
C PRO A 85 -1.03 20.63 2.56
N LYS A 86 -1.61 21.74 2.99
CA LYS A 86 -2.68 22.46 2.29
C LYS A 86 -3.98 21.67 2.09
N SER A 87 -4.19 20.60 2.86
CA SER A 87 -5.40 19.78 2.76
C SER A 87 -5.89 19.31 4.14
N ARG A 88 -7.04 18.64 4.16
CA ARG A 88 -7.58 17.93 5.34
C ARG A 88 -7.42 16.41 5.23
N LEU A 89 -6.62 15.94 4.29
CA LEU A 89 -6.35 14.52 4.12
C LEU A 89 -5.45 14.03 5.27
N GLN A 90 -5.96 13.12 6.07
CA GLN A 90 -5.22 12.54 7.19
C GLN A 90 -4.27 11.44 6.70
N VAL A 91 -3.00 11.58 7.07
CA VAL A 91 -1.94 10.60 6.79
C VAL A 91 -1.41 10.06 8.10
N TYR A 92 -1.42 8.75 8.26
CA TYR A 92 -0.76 8.04 9.33
C TYR A 92 0.65 7.66 8.91
N PHE A 93 1.58 7.71 9.85
CA PHE A 93 3.00 7.39 9.68
C PHE A 93 3.33 6.23 10.60
N LEU A 94 3.47 5.03 10.03
CA LEU A 94 3.82 3.84 10.78
C LEU A 94 5.26 3.92 11.26
N GLU A 95 5.46 3.87 12.55
CA GLU A 95 6.77 3.88 13.20
C GLU A 95 7.18 2.45 13.58
N GLU A 96 8.31 2.06 13.07
CA GLU A 96 9.11 0.96 13.55
C GLU A 96 10.57 1.34 13.28
N LYS A 97 11.36 1.43 14.33
CA LYS A 97 12.66 2.09 14.31
C LYS A 97 13.70 1.29 13.52
N GLU A 98 13.70 -0.02 13.67
CA GLU A 98 14.67 -0.89 13.01
C GLU A 98 14.47 -0.92 11.49
N PHE A 99 13.21 -0.94 11.02
CA PHE A 99 12.90 -1.05 9.59
C PHE A 99 12.88 0.29 8.85
N PHE A 100 12.50 1.38 9.53
CA PHE A 100 12.24 2.65 8.85
C PHE A 100 12.98 3.84 9.46
N GLY A 101 13.52 3.72 10.67
CA GLY A 101 14.10 4.85 11.42
C GLY A 101 15.43 5.35 10.86
N GLU A 102 16.26 4.48 10.32
CA GLU A 102 17.63 4.83 9.88
C GLU A 102 17.80 4.89 8.35
N LEU A 103 16.69 4.82 7.61
CA LEU A 103 16.77 4.84 6.17
C LEU A 103 17.12 6.22 5.63
N ASN A 104 18.03 6.20 4.65
CA ASN A 104 18.27 7.36 3.81
C ASN A 104 17.07 7.59 2.85
N ASN A 105 17.09 8.69 2.12
CA ASN A 105 16.04 9.07 1.17
C ASN A 105 15.92 8.16 -0.07
N LEU A 106 16.71 7.11 -0.20
CA LEU A 106 16.62 6.15 -1.31
C LEU A 106 15.62 5.00 -1.04
N LEU A 107 15.04 4.92 0.13
CA LEU A 107 14.00 4.02 0.61
C LEU A 107 14.25 2.52 0.38
N TYR A 108 14.30 2.10 -0.88
CA TYR A 108 14.39 0.68 -1.27
C TYR A 108 15.81 0.27 -1.67
N LYS A 109 16.69 1.24 -1.89
CA LYS A 109 18.01 1.03 -2.46
C LYS A 109 19.10 1.60 -1.56
N SER A 110 20.23 0.96 -1.60
CA SER A 110 21.48 1.50 -1.05
C SER A 110 22.08 2.58 -1.96
N LYS A 111 23.06 3.31 -1.48
CA LYS A 111 23.73 4.39 -2.24
C LYS A 111 24.32 3.93 -3.59
N ASN A 112 24.66 2.66 -3.73
CA ASN A 112 25.16 2.07 -4.99
C ASN A 112 24.04 1.57 -5.93
N GLY A 113 22.77 1.90 -5.64
CA GLY A 113 21.62 1.56 -6.47
C GLY A 113 21.07 0.14 -6.31
N ARG A 114 21.69 -0.71 -5.49
CA ARG A 114 21.21 -2.07 -5.23
C ARG A 114 20.01 -2.06 -4.30
N PHE A 115 19.03 -2.92 -4.55
CA PHE A 115 17.91 -3.14 -3.65
C PHE A 115 18.41 -3.61 -2.28
N LEU A 116 17.79 -3.11 -1.23
CA LEU A 116 18.06 -3.56 0.14
C LEU A 116 17.55 -4.99 0.31
N THR A 117 18.40 -5.86 0.87
CA THR A 117 18.09 -7.29 1.03
C THR A 117 16.93 -7.54 1.99
N ASN A 118 16.68 -6.62 2.93
CA ASN A 118 15.60 -6.72 3.92
C ASN A 118 14.26 -6.11 3.44
N ASN A 119 14.14 -5.69 2.18
CA ASN A 119 12.91 -5.09 1.67
C ASN A 119 11.69 -6.00 1.86
N ASN A 120 11.83 -7.31 1.61
CA ASN A 120 10.75 -8.27 1.84
C ASN A 120 10.26 -8.24 3.29
N LYS A 121 11.19 -8.29 4.23
CA LYS A 121 10.88 -8.29 5.66
C LYS A 121 10.22 -6.98 6.10
N ARG A 122 10.79 -5.85 5.71
CA ARG A 122 10.28 -4.52 6.05
C ARG A 122 8.85 -4.29 5.57
N PHE A 123 8.56 -4.61 4.32
CA PHE A 123 7.24 -4.36 3.76
C PHE A 123 6.22 -5.45 4.09
N ALA A 124 6.65 -6.67 4.44
CA ALA A 124 5.79 -7.65 5.07
C ALA A 124 5.32 -7.16 6.46
N PHE A 125 6.25 -6.66 7.28
CA PHE A 125 5.93 -6.02 8.56
C PHE A 125 4.97 -4.85 8.37
N TYR A 126 5.25 -3.95 7.42
CA TYR A 126 4.40 -2.81 7.11
C TYR A 126 2.96 -3.21 6.77
N CYS A 127 2.79 -4.20 5.91
CA CYS A 127 1.47 -4.70 5.53
C CYS A 127 0.72 -5.32 6.71
N LEU A 128 1.41 -6.12 7.52
CA LEU A 128 0.80 -6.74 8.70
C LEU A 128 0.41 -5.70 9.75
N ALA A 129 1.29 -4.72 10.02
CA ALA A 129 1.02 -3.62 10.94
C ALA A 129 -0.16 -2.76 10.45
N ALA A 130 -0.24 -2.47 9.15
CA ALA A 130 -1.36 -1.71 8.57
C ALA A 130 -2.72 -2.34 8.87
N ILE A 131 -2.82 -3.67 8.78
CA ILE A 131 -4.06 -4.40 9.09
C ILE A 131 -4.31 -4.46 10.60
N LYS A 132 -3.27 -4.70 11.38
CA LYS A 132 -3.38 -4.80 12.86
C LYS A 132 -3.76 -3.48 13.53
N MET A 133 -3.50 -2.35 12.89
CA MET A 133 -3.91 -1.03 13.38
C MET A 133 -5.43 -0.78 13.28
N LEU A 134 -6.15 -1.45 12.38
CA LEU A 134 -7.56 -1.15 12.09
C LEU A 134 -8.48 -1.27 13.31
N PRO A 135 -8.40 -2.33 14.14
CA PRO A 135 -9.20 -2.41 15.37
C PRO A 135 -8.95 -1.23 16.32
N ASN A 136 -7.69 -0.83 16.49
CA ASN A 136 -7.31 0.25 17.39
C ASN A 136 -7.75 1.63 16.89
N LEU A 137 -7.94 1.78 15.57
CA LEU A 137 -8.51 2.99 14.98
C LEU A 137 -10.02 3.13 15.26
N PHE A 138 -10.71 2.05 15.66
CA PHE A 138 -12.19 1.98 15.70
C PHE A 138 -12.80 2.44 14.37
N TRP A 139 -12.08 2.18 13.28
CA TRP A 139 -12.45 2.61 11.96
C TRP A 139 -12.05 1.53 10.95
N TYR A 140 -13.05 0.79 10.48
CA TYR A 140 -12.84 -0.18 9.43
C TYR A 140 -13.19 0.45 8.09
N PRO A 141 -12.30 0.41 7.10
CA PRO A 141 -12.59 0.92 5.76
C PRO A 141 -13.55 -0.02 5.03
N ASN A 142 -14.30 0.55 4.09
CA ASN A 142 -15.03 -0.26 3.11
C ASN A 142 -14.07 -0.81 2.05
N ILE A 143 -13.04 0.00 1.73
CA ILE A 143 -12.07 -0.32 0.67
C ILE A 143 -10.66 0.03 1.16
N ILE A 144 -9.72 -0.88 0.91
CA ILE A 144 -8.29 -0.60 1.01
C ILE A 144 -7.71 -0.49 -0.39
N ILE A 145 -7.07 0.63 -0.70
CA ILE A 145 -6.28 0.81 -1.92
C ILE A 145 -4.82 0.56 -1.59
N CYS A 146 -4.28 -0.52 -2.14
CA CYS A 146 -2.91 -0.97 -1.93
C CYS A 146 -2.03 -0.47 -3.07
N ASN A 147 -1.18 0.53 -2.82
CA ASN A 147 -0.41 1.21 -3.85
C ASN A 147 1.03 0.70 -3.91
N GLY A 148 1.37 0.05 -5.02
CA GLY A 148 2.69 -0.51 -5.29
C GLY A 148 2.96 -1.85 -4.61
N TRP A 149 4.08 -2.46 -4.99
CA TRP A 149 4.52 -3.77 -4.49
C TRP A 149 4.72 -3.80 -2.97
N THR A 150 5.01 -2.68 -2.36
CA THR A 150 5.19 -2.52 -0.91
C THR A 150 3.92 -2.75 -0.09
N ALA A 151 2.75 -2.61 -0.72
CA ALA A 151 1.44 -2.86 -0.12
C ALA A 151 0.77 -4.14 -0.66
N ALA A 152 1.49 -4.92 -1.48
CA ALA A 152 0.92 -6.05 -2.23
C ALA A 152 0.48 -7.23 -1.35
N LEU A 153 1.00 -7.36 -0.12
CA LEU A 153 0.58 -8.42 0.80
C LEU A 153 -0.76 -8.15 1.50
N ILE A 154 -1.25 -6.92 1.48
CA ILE A 154 -2.49 -6.55 2.18
C ILE A 154 -3.69 -7.36 1.69
N PRO A 155 -3.94 -7.52 0.37
CA PRO A 155 -5.05 -8.35 -0.10
C PRO A 155 -4.98 -9.81 0.36
N LEU A 156 -3.79 -10.41 0.42
CA LEU A 156 -3.59 -11.75 0.98
C LEU A 156 -3.93 -11.79 2.46
N LEU A 157 -3.43 -10.83 3.25
CA LEU A 157 -3.69 -10.75 4.68
C LEU A 157 -5.19 -10.58 4.97
N LEU A 158 -5.89 -9.75 4.19
CA LEU A 158 -7.34 -9.61 4.28
C LEU A 158 -8.05 -10.94 3.98
N ASN A 159 -7.62 -11.66 2.94
CA ASN A 159 -8.19 -12.96 2.59
C ASN A 159 -8.05 -13.98 3.73
N ILE A 160 -6.88 -14.04 4.36
CA ILE A 160 -6.62 -14.95 5.49
C ILE A 160 -7.46 -14.54 6.71
N LEU A 161 -7.38 -13.28 7.11
CA LEU A 161 -8.03 -12.80 8.34
C LEU A 161 -9.55 -12.71 8.23
N SER A 162 -10.09 -12.63 7.02
CA SER A 162 -11.54 -12.63 6.78
C SER A 162 -12.21 -13.95 7.13
N LYS A 163 -11.46 -15.04 7.23
CA LYS A 163 -11.97 -16.36 7.61
C LYS A 163 -12.50 -16.36 9.05
N ASP A 164 -11.83 -15.63 9.94
CA ASP A 164 -12.11 -15.63 11.37
C ASP A 164 -12.70 -14.31 11.89
N ASN A 165 -12.72 -13.25 11.06
CA ASN A 165 -13.16 -11.92 11.47
C ASN A 165 -14.12 -11.29 10.46
N LYS A 166 -15.39 -11.14 10.89
CA LYS A 166 -16.46 -10.58 10.05
C LYS A 166 -16.22 -9.13 9.61
N GLU A 167 -15.47 -8.33 10.37
CA GLU A 167 -15.17 -6.94 9.96
C GLU A 167 -14.16 -6.92 8.80
N PHE A 168 -13.14 -7.79 8.83
CA PHE A 168 -12.22 -7.93 7.71
C PHE A 168 -12.89 -8.51 6.46
N ALA A 169 -13.87 -9.39 6.63
CA ALA A 169 -14.61 -9.98 5.51
C ALA A 169 -15.43 -8.95 4.69
N LYS A 170 -15.75 -7.80 5.29
CA LYS A 170 -16.47 -6.70 4.61
C LYS A 170 -15.54 -5.78 3.82
N ILE A 171 -14.24 -5.84 4.06
CA ILE A 171 -13.27 -4.94 3.44
C ILE A 171 -12.93 -5.45 2.04
N LYS A 172 -13.04 -4.57 1.06
CA LYS A 172 -12.63 -4.84 -0.32
C LYS A 172 -11.26 -4.23 -0.60
N SER A 173 -10.55 -4.80 -1.56
CA SER A 173 -9.20 -4.36 -1.91
C SER A 173 -9.05 -4.01 -3.38
N ILE A 174 -8.37 -2.89 -3.64
CA ILE A 174 -7.92 -2.48 -4.97
C ILE A 174 -6.40 -2.43 -4.94
N TYR A 175 -5.75 -3.20 -5.80
CA TYR A 175 -4.31 -3.20 -5.94
C TYR A 175 -3.88 -2.35 -7.14
N LEU A 176 -3.03 -1.34 -6.89
CA LEU A 176 -2.41 -0.52 -7.94
C LEU A 176 -0.96 -0.97 -8.13
N THR A 177 -0.55 -1.24 -9.37
CA THR A 177 0.85 -1.55 -9.67
C THR A 177 1.37 -0.72 -10.84
N ASN A 178 2.53 -0.09 -10.64
CA ASN A 178 3.21 0.75 -11.63
C ASN A 178 4.66 0.31 -11.89
N SER A 179 5.09 -0.79 -11.26
CA SER A 179 6.47 -1.26 -11.37
C SER A 179 6.56 -2.79 -11.38
N LEU A 180 7.65 -3.29 -11.94
CA LEU A 180 8.01 -4.71 -11.92
C LEU A 180 9.24 -4.87 -11.03
N ASN A 181 9.06 -5.45 -9.87
CA ASN A 181 10.14 -5.76 -8.94
C ASN A 181 10.25 -7.26 -8.73
N LYS A 182 10.91 -7.94 -9.68
CA LYS A 182 11.15 -9.38 -9.61
C LYS A 182 12.09 -9.79 -8.48
N GLU A 183 12.84 -8.83 -7.94
CA GLU A 183 13.78 -9.06 -6.83
C GLU A 183 13.08 -9.24 -5.48
N VAL A 184 11.80 -8.88 -5.41
CA VAL A 184 11.03 -8.93 -4.17
C VAL A 184 10.03 -10.10 -4.25
N VAL A 185 10.54 -11.28 -3.92
CA VAL A 185 9.76 -12.53 -3.89
C VAL A 185 9.07 -12.68 -2.54
N PHE A 186 7.87 -13.26 -2.56
CA PHE A 186 7.13 -13.56 -1.35
C PHE A 186 7.90 -14.52 -0.44
N ASP A 187 8.07 -14.15 0.83
CA ASP A 187 8.64 -15.01 1.86
C ASP A 187 7.64 -15.22 3.01
N SER A 188 7.13 -16.44 3.12
CA SER A 188 6.14 -16.82 4.12
C SER A 188 6.62 -16.72 5.56
N LYS A 189 7.94 -16.85 5.79
CA LYS A 189 8.52 -16.78 7.13
C LYS A 189 8.28 -15.46 7.82
N ASN A 190 8.20 -14.38 7.02
CA ASN A 190 8.03 -13.02 7.54
C ASN A 190 6.60 -12.72 8.02
N ILE A 191 5.59 -13.52 7.67
CA ILE A 191 4.19 -13.14 7.96
C ILE A 191 3.72 -13.66 9.31
N GLY A 192 4.35 -14.74 9.84
CA GLY A 192 3.98 -15.32 11.14
C GLY A 192 2.56 -15.89 11.21
N LEU A 193 1.87 -16.00 10.06
CA LEU A 193 0.55 -16.59 9.94
C LEU A 193 0.65 -18.00 9.36
N GLN A 194 -0.07 -18.94 9.96
CA GLN A 194 -0.20 -20.31 9.45
C GLN A 194 -1.50 -20.41 8.65
N ASP A 195 -1.40 -20.51 7.34
CA ASP A 195 -2.54 -20.70 6.45
C ASP A 195 -2.11 -21.49 5.20
N GLU A 196 -2.95 -22.41 4.75
CA GLU A 196 -2.69 -23.25 3.59
C GLU A 196 -2.45 -22.43 2.31
N THR A 197 -3.11 -21.28 2.19
CA THR A 197 -2.96 -20.33 1.08
C THR A 197 -1.51 -19.88 0.92
N ILE A 198 -0.79 -19.68 2.04
CA ILE A 198 0.60 -19.25 2.06
C ILE A 198 1.52 -20.26 1.38
N SER A 199 1.25 -21.54 1.56
CA SER A 199 2.07 -22.61 0.96
C SER A 199 1.98 -22.62 -0.56
N SER A 200 0.84 -22.24 -1.13
CA SER A 200 0.59 -22.26 -2.59
C SER A 200 1.26 -21.12 -3.37
N ILE A 201 1.76 -20.08 -2.69
CA ILE A 201 2.28 -18.85 -3.32
C ILE A 201 3.76 -18.59 -3.09
N LYS A 202 4.50 -19.54 -2.52
CA LYS A 202 5.92 -19.38 -2.10
C LYS A 202 6.89 -18.92 -3.19
N SER A 203 6.57 -19.11 -4.47
CA SER A 203 7.42 -18.75 -5.60
C SER A 203 6.99 -17.48 -6.35
N LEU A 204 5.93 -16.82 -5.90
CA LEU A 204 5.38 -15.65 -6.57
C LEU A 204 6.12 -14.37 -6.17
N ASP A 205 6.29 -13.44 -7.11
CA ASP A 205 6.67 -12.07 -6.75
C ASP A 205 5.48 -11.33 -6.10
N LEU A 206 5.78 -10.25 -5.39
CA LEU A 206 4.74 -9.52 -4.65
C LEU A 206 3.66 -8.92 -5.54
N ASN A 207 3.97 -8.52 -6.79
CA ASN A 207 2.93 -8.03 -7.70
C ASN A 207 1.93 -9.14 -8.05
N GLN A 208 2.43 -10.38 -8.24
CA GLN A 208 1.58 -11.54 -8.51
C GLN A 208 0.68 -11.82 -7.29
N VAL A 209 1.23 -11.77 -6.08
CA VAL A 209 0.45 -11.95 -4.84
C VAL A 209 -0.63 -10.88 -4.72
N GLY A 210 -0.27 -9.60 -4.88
CA GLY A 210 -1.23 -8.50 -4.83
C GLY A 210 -2.37 -8.65 -5.84
N CYS A 211 -2.05 -8.99 -7.09
CA CYS A 211 -3.06 -9.23 -8.11
C CYS A 211 -3.94 -10.45 -7.81
N MET A 212 -3.34 -11.53 -7.31
CA MET A 212 -4.05 -12.79 -7.05
C MET A 212 -5.18 -12.62 -6.02
N PHE A 213 -4.93 -11.87 -4.97
CA PHE A 213 -5.84 -11.75 -3.84
C PHE A 213 -6.67 -10.47 -3.81
N ALA A 214 -6.31 -9.41 -4.55
CA ALA A 214 -7.13 -8.21 -4.63
C ALA A 214 -8.47 -8.45 -5.35
N ASP A 215 -9.52 -7.75 -4.92
CA ASP A 215 -10.81 -7.75 -5.62
C ASP A 215 -10.69 -7.11 -7.01
N LYS A 216 -9.89 -6.06 -7.14
CA LYS A 216 -9.55 -5.41 -8.41
C LYS A 216 -8.07 -5.06 -8.46
N THR A 217 -7.49 -5.13 -9.66
CA THR A 217 -6.12 -4.69 -9.95
C THR A 217 -6.12 -3.64 -11.05
N ILE A 218 -5.39 -2.56 -10.85
CA ILE A 218 -5.18 -1.52 -11.86
C ILE A 218 -3.69 -1.46 -12.17
N ILE A 219 -3.34 -1.75 -13.41
CA ILE A 219 -1.97 -1.67 -13.92
C ILE A 219 -1.76 -0.27 -14.49
N VAL A 220 -0.85 0.48 -13.89
CA VAL A 220 -0.57 1.87 -14.26
C VAL A 220 0.68 1.91 -15.12
N ASN A 221 0.52 2.20 -16.39
CA ASN A 221 1.63 2.47 -17.32
C ASN A 221 2.01 3.95 -17.27
N GLY A 222 3.29 4.23 -17.11
CA GLY A 222 3.84 5.55 -17.44
C GLY A 222 4.11 5.67 -18.94
N GLU A 223 4.38 6.89 -19.40
CA GLU A 223 4.66 7.17 -20.81
C GLU A 223 5.84 6.35 -21.35
N LYS A 224 6.94 6.31 -20.60
CA LYS A 224 8.17 5.59 -20.97
C LYS A 224 8.23 4.14 -20.47
N ASN A 225 7.38 3.77 -19.51
CA ASN A 225 7.41 2.46 -18.87
C ASN A 225 6.07 1.75 -18.96
N LYS A 226 5.90 0.94 -20.02
CA LYS A 226 4.71 0.12 -20.25
C LYS A 226 4.87 -1.25 -19.58
N ILE A 227 4.58 -1.32 -18.28
CA ILE A 227 4.69 -2.58 -17.53
C ILE A 227 3.61 -3.60 -17.89
N SER A 228 2.46 -3.14 -18.38
CA SER A 228 1.33 -4.01 -18.73
C SER A 228 1.72 -5.07 -19.75
N SER A 229 2.56 -4.75 -20.74
CA SER A 229 3.02 -5.72 -21.75
C SER A 229 3.79 -6.92 -21.16
N LYS A 230 4.43 -6.72 -20.00
CA LYS A 230 5.16 -7.76 -19.28
C LYS A 230 4.23 -8.49 -18.29
N LEU A 231 3.40 -7.75 -17.53
CA LEU A 231 2.48 -8.32 -16.55
C LEU A 231 1.39 -9.16 -17.22
N MET A 232 0.83 -8.72 -18.34
CA MET A 232 -0.22 -9.45 -19.07
C MET A 232 0.26 -10.76 -19.70
N LYS A 233 1.58 -11.02 -19.76
CA LYS A 233 2.11 -12.35 -20.13
C LYS A 233 1.88 -13.38 -19.03
N LEU A 234 1.74 -12.96 -17.79
CA LEU A 234 1.46 -13.82 -16.65
C LEU A 234 -0.04 -14.14 -16.63
N LYS A 235 -0.39 -15.42 -16.52
CA LYS A 235 -1.78 -15.90 -16.55
C LYS A 235 -2.69 -15.17 -15.55
N ILE A 236 -2.15 -14.86 -14.37
CA ILE A 236 -2.88 -14.22 -13.27
C ILE A 236 -3.39 -12.80 -13.60
N PHE A 237 -2.74 -12.09 -14.54
CA PHE A 237 -3.14 -10.74 -14.96
C PHE A 237 -4.06 -10.73 -16.18
N LYS A 238 -4.40 -11.90 -16.76
CA LYS A 238 -5.22 -11.99 -17.97
C LYS A 238 -6.72 -11.87 -17.71
N ASP A 239 -7.17 -11.97 -16.46
CA ASP A 239 -8.58 -11.81 -16.12
C ASP A 239 -9.00 -10.34 -16.27
N SER A 240 -9.68 -10.04 -17.38
CA SER A 240 -10.17 -8.71 -17.71
C SER A 240 -11.26 -8.19 -16.77
N LYS A 241 -11.96 -9.06 -16.03
CA LYS A 241 -12.94 -8.67 -15.02
C LYS A 241 -12.26 -8.17 -13.75
N LYS A 242 -11.05 -8.65 -13.50
CA LYS A 242 -10.27 -8.34 -12.30
C LYS A 242 -9.20 -7.28 -12.55
N CYS A 243 -8.59 -7.26 -13.73
CA CYS A 243 -7.48 -6.39 -14.08
C CYS A 243 -7.88 -5.34 -15.12
N SER A 244 -7.53 -4.09 -14.87
CA SER A 244 -7.64 -2.99 -15.83
C SER A 244 -6.29 -2.31 -16.07
N ILE A 245 -6.13 -1.70 -17.24
CA ILE A 245 -4.88 -1.02 -17.63
C ILE A 245 -5.18 0.46 -17.80
N VAL A 246 -4.36 1.29 -17.17
CA VAL A 246 -4.37 2.74 -17.29
C VAL A 246 -3.06 3.19 -17.92
N ASN A 247 -3.13 4.07 -18.92
CA ASN A 247 -1.98 4.70 -19.54
C ASN A 247 -1.96 6.17 -19.14
N LEU A 248 -0.97 6.57 -18.34
CA LEU A 248 -0.73 7.96 -18.00
C LEU A 248 0.04 8.63 -19.13
N LYS A 249 -0.38 9.81 -19.52
CA LYS A 249 0.23 10.64 -20.58
C LYS A 249 0.71 11.96 -19.99
N GLY A 250 1.67 12.56 -20.62
CA GLY A 250 2.27 13.84 -20.23
C GLY A 250 3.70 13.69 -19.75
N SER A 251 4.62 14.44 -20.34
CA SER A 251 6.05 14.43 -19.98
C SER A 251 6.39 15.49 -18.95
N GLU A 252 5.70 16.63 -18.96
CA GLU A 252 5.92 17.76 -18.04
C GLU A 252 4.82 17.82 -16.96
N GLU A 253 3.56 17.65 -17.37
CA GLU A 253 2.42 17.58 -16.46
C GLU A 253 1.61 16.32 -16.76
N ILE A 254 1.56 15.40 -15.78
CA ILE A 254 0.88 14.11 -15.95
C ILE A 254 -0.61 14.26 -15.67
N ASP A 255 -1.44 13.88 -16.64
CA ASP A 255 -2.89 13.78 -16.45
C ASP A 255 -3.24 12.48 -15.70
N TYR A 256 -3.69 12.62 -14.47
CA TYR A 256 -4.14 11.51 -13.62
C TYR A 256 -5.63 11.16 -13.79
N SER A 257 -6.40 11.89 -14.60
CA SER A 257 -7.83 11.64 -14.80
C SER A 257 -8.16 10.22 -15.24
N PRO A 258 -7.36 9.55 -16.12
CA PRO A 258 -7.60 8.15 -16.46
C PRO A 258 -7.47 7.21 -15.26
N LEU A 259 -6.53 7.49 -14.35
CA LEU A 259 -6.36 6.70 -13.12
C LEU A 259 -7.51 6.93 -12.15
N PHE A 260 -7.94 8.17 -11.95
CA PHE A 260 -9.09 8.49 -11.11
C PHE A 260 -10.36 7.79 -11.59
N ASN A 261 -10.62 7.82 -12.91
CA ASN A 261 -11.78 7.16 -13.53
C ASN A 261 -11.72 5.62 -13.37
N ALA A 262 -10.54 5.02 -13.50
CA ALA A 262 -10.36 3.59 -13.31
C ALA A 262 -10.61 3.17 -11.85
N ILE A 263 -10.13 3.95 -10.89
CA ILE A 263 -10.37 3.72 -9.45
C ILE A 263 -11.87 3.87 -9.13
N ASP A 264 -12.51 4.93 -9.61
CA ASP A 264 -13.96 5.13 -9.41
C ASP A 264 -14.78 3.98 -10.00
N SER A 265 -14.41 3.51 -11.17
CA SER A 265 -15.06 2.35 -11.80
C SER A 265 -14.85 1.06 -10.98
N ALA A 266 -13.66 0.85 -10.46
CA ALA A 266 -13.37 -0.27 -9.56
C ALA A 266 -14.20 -0.18 -8.27
N ILE A 267 -14.28 0.99 -7.63
CA ILE A 267 -15.07 1.24 -6.41
C ILE A 267 -16.58 0.98 -6.62
N LYS A 268 -17.10 1.20 -7.82
CA LYS A 268 -18.52 0.97 -8.13
C LYS A 268 -18.88 -0.50 -8.27
N VAL A 269 -17.91 -1.34 -8.64
CA VAL A 269 -18.13 -2.76 -8.97
C VAL A 269 -17.90 -3.68 -7.77
N ILE A 270 -17.13 -3.23 -6.77
CA ILE A 270 -16.85 -3.98 -5.54
C ILE A 270 -17.69 -3.43 -4.36
#